data_1e76f87eb7a28e84152c8b7cf24393d1
#
_entry.id   1e76f87eb7a28e84152c8b7cf24393d1
#
_cell.length_a   1.000
_cell.length_b   1.000
_cell.length_c   1.000
_cell.angle_alpha   90.00
_cell.angle_beta   90.00
_cell.angle_gamma   90.00
#
_symmetry.space_group_name_H-M   'P 1'
#
loop_
_entity.id
_entity.type
_entity.pdbx_description
1 polymer ?
#
loop_
_entity_poly.entity_id
_entity_poly.type
_entity_poly.pdbx_seq_one_letter_code
_entity_poly.pdbx_strand_id
1 'polypeptide(L)'
;MAEIVAGEDRAGRSGVIKTLVAVAFIVANFYTYHFLASTPKYPDRQQFSEFPLHLDEWSCPGLVSMDEQTRINLGVTDYMICRFANAAYPYTIDVYVGYHASQVREEGGGAGENSIHPPAHCLPGSGWDIIANSTVRIDIPGLPDPQGTAKRMIIAKGKARRLVYYWYQSRGRVISEDWKKIVYVGLDRALRQRTDGSLIRFTIPIERNDEQTSERAFRDLAPRVLALLPAYVPD
;
A
#
# COMPACT_ATOMS: atom_id res chain seq x y z
N MET A 1 -13.86 -61.28 -25.99
CA MET A 1 -15.02 -60.54 -25.43
C MET A 1 -14.63 -59.49 -24.37
N ALA A 2 -13.53 -59.64 -23.61
CA ALA A 2 -13.07 -58.69 -22.59
C ALA A 2 -12.40 -57.41 -23.14
N GLU A 3 -11.79 -57.45 -24.31
CA GLU A 3 -11.11 -56.27 -24.91
C GLU A 3 -12.07 -55.20 -25.45
N ILE A 4 -13.26 -55.60 -25.91
CA ILE A 4 -14.26 -54.65 -26.45
C ILE A 4 -14.87 -53.80 -25.33
N VAL A 5 -15.06 -54.36 -24.14
CA VAL A 5 -15.64 -53.63 -22.97
C VAL A 5 -14.67 -52.62 -22.39
N ALA A 6 -13.36 -52.90 -22.42
CA ALA A 6 -12.34 -51.95 -21.92
C ALA A 6 -12.14 -50.72 -22.83
N GLY A 7 -12.46 -50.82 -24.12
CA GLY A 7 -12.38 -49.74 -25.09
C GLY A 7 -13.51 -48.72 -24.96
N GLU A 8 -14.73 -49.16 -24.68
CA GLU A 8 -15.90 -48.26 -24.51
C GLU A 8 -15.81 -47.43 -23.24
N ASP A 9 -15.31 -47.99 -22.16
CA ASP A 9 -15.16 -47.26 -20.88
C ASP A 9 -14.07 -46.14 -20.96
N ARG A 10 -13.00 -46.39 -21.74
CA ARG A 10 -11.99 -45.35 -22.02
C ARG A 10 -12.51 -44.20 -22.92
N ALA A 11 -13.32 -44.52 -23.92
CA ALA A 11 -13.89 -43.50 -24.82
C ALA A 11 -14.93 -42.64 -24.08
N GLY A 12 -15.77 -43.23 -23.23
CA GLY A 12 -16.72 -42.49 -22.39
C GLY A 12 -16.04 -41.57 -21.38
N ARG A 13 -15.01 -42.03 -20.68
CA ARG A 13 -14.19 -41.21 -19.76
C ARG A 13 -13.50 -40.08 -20.48
N SER A 14 -12.95 -40.29 -21.66
CA SER A 14 -12.31 -39.22 -22.46
C SER A 14 -13.34 -38.15 -22.87
N GLY A 15 -14.56 -38.52 -23.22
CA GLY A 15 -15.65 -37.61 -23.56
C GLY A 15 -16.05 -36.73 -22.36
N VAL A 16 -16.24 -37.34 -21.20
CA VAL A 16 -16.59 -36.63 -19.96
C VAL A 16 -15.50 -35.61 -19.55
N ILE A 17 -14.23 -36.00 -19.61
CA ILE A 17 -13.10 -35.10 -19.30
C ILE A 17 -13.09 -33.91 -20.23
N LYS A 18 -13.24 -34.09 -21.54
CA LYS A 18 -13.29 -33.01 -22.52
C LYS A 18 -14.46 -32.06 -22.26
N THR A 19 -15.62 -32.56 -21.93
CA THR A 19 -16.77 -31.74 -21.56
C THR A 19 -16.52 -30.91 -20.30
N LEU A 20 -15.96 -31.53 -19.25
CA LEU A 20 -15.62 -30.84 -18.01
C LEU A 20 -14.59 -29.71 -18.25
N VAL A 21 -13.57 -29.95 -19.06
CA VAL A 21 -12.57 -28.94 -19.42
C VAL A 21 -13.22 -27.78 -20.20
N ALA A 22 -14.10 -28.10 -21.17
CA ALA A 22 -14.82 -27.08 -21.92
C ALA A 22 -15.73 -26.24 -21.03
N VAL A 23 -16.48 -26.85 -20.11
CA VAL A 23 -17.32 -26.13 -19.15
C VAL A 23 -16.46 -25.27 -18.21
N ALA A 24 -15.38 -25.81 -17.67
CA ALA A 24 -14.47 -25.05 -16.83
C ALA A 24 -13.89 -23.82 -17.56
N PHE A 25 -13.54 -23.98 -18.84
CA PHE A 25 -13.06 -22.87 -19.67
C PHE A 25 -14.13 -21.80 -19.91
N ILE A 26 -15.37 -22.20 -20.19
CA ILE A 26 -16.49 -21.27 -20.35
C ILE A 26 -16.77 -20.51 -19.05
N VAL A 27 -16.79 -21.21 -17.91
CA VAL A 27 -16.99 -20.60 -16.59
C VAL A 27 -15.85 -19.60 -16.27
N ALA A 28 -14.59 -19.98 -16.54
CA ALA A 28 -13.46 -19.11 -16.34
C ALA A 28 -13.52 -17.86 -17.22
N ASN A 29 -13.90 -18.00 -18.52
CA ASN A 29 -14.09 -16.84 -19.41
C ASN A 29 -15.24 -15.94 -18.95
N PHE A 30 -16.37 -16.52 -18.55
CA PHE A 30 -17.52 -15.78 -18.04
C PHE A 30 -17.11 -14.98 -16.78
N TYR A 31 -16.40 -15.61 -15.83
CA TYR A 31 -15.87 -14.95 -14.64
C TYR A 31 -14.91 -13.83 -14.99
N THR A 32 -13.97 -14.07 -15.91
CA THR A 32 -13.01 -13.04 -16.34
C THR A 32 -13.72 -11.85 -16.96
N TYR A 33 -14.66 -12.10 -17.88
CA TYR A 33 -15.36 -11.03 -18.59
C TYR A 33 -16.29 -10.22 -17.68
N HIS A 34 -17.12 -10.89 -16.87
CA HIS A 34 -18.14 -10.22 -16.07
C HIS A 34 -17.64 -9.73 -14.70
N PHE A 35 -16.57 -10.30 -14.17
CA PHE A 35 -16.10 -9.97 -12.83
C PHE A 35 -14.73 -9.28 -12.83
N LEU A 36 -13.71 -9.89 -13.42
CA LEU A 36 -12.37 -9.31 -13.44
C LEU A 36 -12.26 -8.06 -14.33
N ALA A 37 -12.91 -8.05 -15.48
CA ALA A 37 -12.91 -6.92 -16.41
C ALA A 37 -13.87 -5.79 -16.02
N SER A 38 -14.74 -5.99 -15.01
CA SER A 38 -15.65 -4.96 -14.53
C SER A 38 -14.91 -3.81 -13.84
N THR A 39 -15.54 -2.62 -13.80
CA THR A 39 -14.98 -1.45 -13.11
C THR A 39 -14.70 -1.76 -11.63
N PRO A 40 -13.53 -1.37 -11.08
CA PRO A 40 -13.25 -1.52 -9.66
C PRO A 40 -14.28 -0.81 -8.78
N LYS A 41 -14.58 -1.41 -7.64
CA LYS A 41 -15.41 -0.77 -6.62
C LYS A 41 -14.55 0.19 -5.82
N TYR A 42 -15.05 1.40 -5.61
CA TYR A 42 -14.41 2.43 -4.79
C TYR A 42 -15.16 2.53 -3.46
N PRO A 43 -14.49 2.34 -2.32
CA PRO A 43 -15.14 2.50 -1.02
C PRO A 43 -15.37 3.98 -0.70
N ASP A 44 -16.42 4.25 0.08
CA ASP A 44 -16.64 5.56 0.67
C ASP A 44 -15.54 5.84 1.72
N ARG A 45 -15.01 7.08 1.71
CA ARG A 45 -13.98 7.54 2.63
C ARG A 45 -13.98 9.06 2.75
N GLN A 46 -13.39 9.57 3.80
CA GLN A 46 -13.11 11.00 3.94
C GLN A 46 -11.91 11.40 3.06
N GLN A 47 -11.88 12.66 2.62
CA GLN A 47 -10.74 13.21 1.88
C GLN A 47 -9.64 13.65 2.84
N PHE A 48 -8.38 13.48 2.46
CA PHE A 48 -7.24 13.92 3.29
C PHE A 48 -7.17 15.42 3.50
N SER A 49 -7.84 16.23 2.68
CA SER A 49 -8.01 17.66 2.93
C SER A 49 -8.74 17.97 4.25
N GLU A 50 -9.50 17.01 4.78
CA GLU A 50 -10.25 17.11 6.03
C GLU A 50 -9.50 16.49 7.22
N PHE A 51 -8.27 16.02 7.01
CA PHE A 51 -7.49 15.39 8.07
C PHE A 51 -7.15 16.41 9.18
N PRO A 52 -7.34 16.03 10.47
CA PRO A 52 -7.05 16.93 11.59
C PRO A 52 -5.59 17.37 11.63
N LEU A 53 -5.37 18.67 11.76
CA LEU A 53 -4.03 19.25 11.83
C LEU A 53 -3.46 19.31 13.25
N HIS A 54 -4.27 18.99 14.26
CA HIS A 54 -3.89 18.94 15.67
C HIS A 54 -4.18 17.55 16.24
N LEU A 55 -3.15 16.90 16.75
CA LEU A 55 -3.18 15.56 17.32
C LEU A 55 -2.51 15.60 18.71
N ASP A 56 -3.29 15.93 19.73
CA ASP A 56 -2.81 16.22 21.10
C ASP A 56 -1.70 17.31 21.05
N GLU A 57 -0.48 17.00 21.50
CA GLU A 57 0.66 17.93 21.51
C GLU A 57 1.34 18.09 20.14
N TRP A 58 0.91 17.35 19.12
CA TRP A 58 1.41 17.47 17.78
C TRP A 58 0.55 18.41 16.95
N SER A 59 1.19 19.29 16.22
CA SER A 59 0.51 20.22 15.33
C SER A 59 1.16 20.27 13.95
N CYS A 60 0.32 20.40 12.94
CA CYS A 60 0.69 20.59 11.55
C CYS A 60 0.26 22.00 11.13
N PRO A 61 1.15 22.85 10.62
CA PRO A 61 0.78 24.22 10.24
C PRO A 61 -0.11 24.27 8.99
N GLY A 62 -0.19 23.18 8.25
CA GLY A 62 -1.00 23.04 7.04
C GLY A 62 -0.52 21.90 6.17
N LEU A 63 -1.41 21.37 5.36
CA LEU A 63 -1.07 20.32 4.39
C LEU A 63 -0.18 20.92 3.29
N VAL A 64 0.85 20.16 2.91
CA VAL A 64 1.76 20.52 1.83
C VAL A 64 1.21 20.01 0.51
N SER A 65 1.06 20.89 -0.47
CA SER A 65 0.65 20.52 -1.82
C SER A 65 1.80 19.88 -2.60
N MET A 66 1.51 18.83 -3.32
CA MET A 66 2.40 18.21 -4.29
C MET A 66 2.20 18.89 -5.65
N ASP A 67 3.26 19.05 -6.42
CA ASP A 67 3.11 19.53 -7.79
C ASP A 67 2.40 18.48 -8.66
N GLU A 68 1.70 18.95 -9.68
CA GLU A 68 0.83 18.11 -10.50
C GLU A 68 1.61 17.00 -11.22
N GLN A 69 2.84 17.28 -11.70
CA GLN A 69 3.66 16.27 -12.39
C GLN A 69 4.06 15.14 -11.44
N THR A 70 4.43 15.48 -10.20
CA THR A 70 4.73 14.49 -9.16
C THR A 70 3.49 13.68 -8.82
N ARG A 71 2.31 14.32 -8.69
CA ARG A 71 1.04 13.63 -8.42
C ARG A 71 0.69 12.62 -9.50
N ILE A 72 0.84 13.00 -10.77
CA ILE A 72 0.61 12.14 -11.93
C ILE A 72 1.62 10.99 -11.95
N ASN A 73 2.90 11.27 -11.73
CA ASN A 73 3.94 10.25 -11.72
C ASN A 73 3.76 9.21 -10.60
N LEU A 74 3.26 9.63 -9.45
CA LEU A 74 2.95 8.73 -8.33
C LEU A 74 1.63 7.98 -8.53
N GLY A 75 0.75 8.43 -9.44
CA GLY A 75 -0.57 7.85 -9.65
C GLY A 75 -1.48 7.94 -8.42
N VAL A 76 -1.21 8.88 -7.52
CA VAL A 76 -1.95 9.03 -6.26
C VAL A 76 -3.29 9.74 -6.52
N THR A 77 -4.37 9.16 -6.01
CA THR A 77 -5.72 9.73 -6.16
C THR A 77 -5.96 10.85 -5.16
N ASP A 78 -5.57 10.64 -3.91
CA ASP A 78 -5.67 11.59 -2.83
C ASP A 78 -4.52 11.39 -1.84
N TYR A 79 -4.08 12.44 -1.17
CA TYR A 79 -2.89 12.35 -0.31
C TYR A 79 -2.89 13.37 0.81
N MET A 80 -2.13 13.07 1.85
CA MET A 80 -1.73 13.97 2.91
C MET A 80 -0.21 14.06 2.97
N ILE A 81 0.32 15.28 2.98
CA ILE A 81 1.70 15.57 3.36
C ILE A 81 1.64 16.60 4.48
N CYS A 82 2.12 16.22 5.65
CA CYS A 82 2.12 17.10 6.80
C CYS A 82 3.44 17.02 7.58
N ARG A 83 3.91 18.17 8.06
CA ARG A 83 5.06 18.30 8.95
C ARG A 83 4.56 18.54 10.36
N PHE A 84 4.46 17.46 11.12
CA PHE A 84 4.04 17.55 12.52
C PHE A 84 5.17 18.04 13.41
N ALA A 85 4.88 19.04 14.22
CA ALA A 85 5.76 19.60 15.24
C ALA A 85 5.22 19.30 16.63
N ASN A 86 6.10 19.05 17.60
CA ASN A 86 5.81 18.95 19.03
C ASN A 86 6.97 19.58 19.80
N ALA A 87 6.67 20.37 20.82
CA ALA A 87 7.67 21.09 21.62
C ALA A 87 8.69 20.17 22.34
N ALA A 88 8.34 18.90 22.54
CA ALA A 88 9.24 17.90 23.13
C ALA A 88 10.38 17.48 22.21
N TYR A 89 10.30 17.79 20.91
CA TYR A 89 11.30 17.40 19.91
C TYR A 89 11.83 18.63 19.15
N PRO A 90 13.14 18.70 18.86
CA PRO A 90 13.75 19.87 18.21
C PRO A 90 13.53 19.91 16.68
N TYR A 91 12.71 19.04 16.13
CA TYR A 91 12.48 18.88 14.70
C TYR A 91 11.01 18.51 14.39
N THR A 92 10.65 18.62 13.15
CA THR A 92 9.35 18.15 12.64
C THR A 92 9.47 16.73 12.07
N ILE A 93 8.35 15.99 12.10
CA ILE A 93 8.20 14.70 11.45
C ILE A 93 7.37 14.88 10.19
N ASP A 94 7.94 14.48 9.05
CA ASP A 94 7.20 14.47 7.79
C ASP A 94 6.34 13.20 7.73
N VAL A 95 5.03 13.34 7.67
CA VAL A 95 4.06 12.26 7.47
C VAL A 95 3.49 12.38 6.07
N TYR A 96 3.59 11.30 5.31
CA TYR A 96 2.96 11.15 4.01
C TYR A 96 2.00 9.97 4.04
N VAL A 97 0.78 10.20 3.59
CA VAL A 97 -0.19 9.15 3.28
C VAL A 97 -0.70 9.37 1.86
N GLY A 98 -0.47 8.41 0.99
CA GLY A 98 -0.95 8.46 -0.38
C GLY A 98 -1.96 7.36 -0.64
N TYR A 99 -3.20 7.72 -0.98
CA TYR A 99 -4.28 6.80 -1.32
C TYR A 99 -4.39 6.65 -2.84
N HIS A 100 -4.49 5.41 -3.28
CA HIS A 100 -4.72 5.02 -4.66
C HIS A 100 -6.08 4.31 -4.73
N ALA A 101 -7.05 4.92 -5.39
CA ALA A 101 -8.37 4.34 -5.56
C ALA A 101 -8.32 3.09 -6.47
N SER A 102 -7.36 3.03 -7.39
CA SER A 102 -7.09 1.87 -8.23
C SER A 102 -5.59 1.65 -8.38
N GLN A 103 -5.14 0.40 -8.28
CA GLN A 103 -3.76 -0.03 -8.52
C GLN A 103 -3.65 -0.90 -9.79
N VAL A 104 -4.68 -0.96 -10.61
CA VAL A 104 -4.66 -1.60 -11.93
C VAL A 104 -4.75 -0.54 -13.00
N ARG A 105 -4.06 -0.80 -14.12
CA ARG A 105 -4.07 0.10 -15.26
C ARG A 105 -5.45 0.04 -15.93
N GLU A 106 -6.10 1.18 -16.11
CA GLU A 106 -7.29 1.29 -16.95
C GLU A 106 -6.85 1.37 -18.42
N GLU A 107 -7.58 0.71 -19.30
CA GLU A 107 -7.35 0.80 -20.76
C GLU A 107 -7.51 2.26 -21.21
N GLY A 108 -6.46 2.83 -21.81
CA GLY A 108 -6.43 4.23 -22.25
C GLY A 108 -5.87 5.23 -21.24
N GLY A 109 -5.52 4.82 -20.05
CA GLY A 109 -4.80 5.64 -19.08
C GLY A 109 -3.37 5.93 -19.52
N GLY A 110 -2.91 7.18 -19.34
CA GLY A 110 -1.56 7.63 -19.70
C GLY A 110 -0.44 6.79 -19.09
N ALA A 111 0.81 7.12 -19.41
CA ALA A 111 2.04 6.35 -19.15
C ALA A 111 2.41 6.14 -17.65
N GLY A 112 1.51 6.38 -16.69
CA GLY A 112 1.75 6.14 -15.27
C GLY A 112 1.40 4.71 -14.86
N GLU A 113 2.29 4.01 -14.17
CA GLU A 113 1.92 2.82 -13.42
C GLU A 113 1.03 3.24 -12.25
N ASN A 114 -0.23 2.79 -12.21
CA ASN A 114 -1.13 3.05 -11.06
C ASN A 114 -0.72 2.27 -9.80
N SER A 115 0.36 1.51 -9.84
CA SER A 115 0.87 0.77 -8.70
C SER A 115 1.63 1.68 -7.74
N ILE A 116 1.40 1.52 -6.45
CA ILE A 116 2.11 2.27 -5.41
C ILE A 116 3.62 1.96 -5.47
N HIS A 117 4.42 2.99 -5.79
CA HIS A 117 5.88 2.86 -5.85
C HIS A 117 6.50 2.84 -4.45
N PRO A 118 7.43 1.90 -4.17
CA PRO A 118 8.13 1.89 -2.89
C PRO A 118 9.08 3.08 -2.76
N PRO A 119 9.12 3.76 -1.60
CA PRO A 119 10.06 4.86 -1.35
C PRO A 119 11.51 4.49 -1.61
N ALA A 120 11.90 3.24 -1.38
CA ALA A 120 13.25 2.75 -1.62
C ALA A 120 13.72 2.91 -3.08
N HIS A 121 12.80 2.93 -4.05
CA HIS A 121 13.14 3.16 -5.47
C HIS A 121 13.30 4.65 -5.80
N CYS A 122 12.56 5.52 -5.12
CA CYS A 122 12.56 6.97 -5.40
C CYS A 122 13.67 7.72 -4.66
N LEU A 123 14.09 7.24 -3.49
CA LEU A 123 15.07 7.91 -2.63
C LEU A 123 16.43 8.12 -3.31
N PRO A 124 17.05 7.12 -3.97
CA PRO A 124 18.31 7.31 -4.66
C PRO A 124 18.24 8.37 -5.77
N GLY A 125 17.13 8.40 -6.54
CA GLY A 125 16.90 9.40 -7.59
C GLY A 125 16.80 10.83 -7.06
N SER A 126 16.47 11.02 -5.78
CA SER A 126 16.45 12.32 -5.10
C SER A 126 17.73 12.63 -4.33
N GLY A 127 18.78 11.82 -4.49
CA GLY A 127 20.11 12.01 -3.90
C GLY A 127 20.21 11.56 -2.43
N TRP A 128 19.37 10.65 -1.99
CA TRP A 128 19.47 10.00 -0.69
C TRP A 128 20.11 8.62 -0.82
N ASP A 129 21.13 8.36 0.00
CA ASP A 129 21.74 7.06 0.13
C ASP A 129 20.97 6.25 1.19
N ILE A 130 20.68 4.99 0.90
CA ILE A 130 20.07 4.08 1.86
C ILE A 130 21.20 3.41 2.66
N ILE A 131 21.35 3.80 3.92
CA ILE A 131 22.40 3.32 4.81
C ILE A 131 22.01 1.99 5.47
N ALA A 132 20.72 1.85 5.83
CA ALA A 132 20.16 0.63 6.38
C ALA A 132 18.73 0.43 5.87
N ASN A 133 18.36 -0.81 5.64
CA ASN A 133 17.02 -1.20 5.23
C ASN A 133 16.67 -2.54 5.86
N SER A 134 15.64 -2.58 6.67
CA SER A 134 15.17 -3.77 7.35
C SER A 134 13.65 -3.83 7.34
N THR A 135 13.12 -5.05 7.46
CA THR A 135 11.70 -5.26 7.75
C THR A 135 11.56 -5.47 9.25
N VAL A 136 10.70 -4.68 9.86
CA VAL A 136 10.44 -4.74 11.30
C VAL A 136 8.95 -4.95 11.55
N ARG A 137 8.63 -5.67 12.63
CA ARG A 137 7.26 -5.73 13.12
C ARG A 137 6.93 -4.38 13.78
N ILE A 138 5.75 -3.86 13.48
CA ILE A 138 5.27 -2.62 14.09
C ILE A 138 4.28 -3.00 15.19
N ASP A 139 4.67 -2.73 16.42
CA ASP A 139 3.77 -2.82 17.57
C ASP A 139 3.36 -1.40 17.99
N ILE A 140 2.32 -0.90 17.32
CA ILE A 140 1.80 0.46 17.53
C ILE A 140 0.28 0.38 17.68
N PRO A 141 -0.28 0.98 18.74
CA PRO A 141 -1.73 1.10 18.90
C PRO A 141 -2.39 1.77 17.69
N GLY A 142 -3.54 1.26 17.28
CA GLY A 142 -4.29 1.77 16.13
C GLY A 142 -3.88 1.16 14.79
N LEU A 143 -2.88 0.29 14.75
CA LEU A 143 -2.54 -0.47 13.55
C LEU A 143 -3.64 -1.51 13.27
N PRO A 144 -4.21 -1.56 12.05
CA PRO A 144 -5.29 -2.50 11.74
C PRO A 144 -4.85 -3.98 11.76
N ASP A 145 -3.56 -4.23 11.55
CA ASP A 145 -2.96 -5.56 11.56
C ASP A 145 -1.93 -5.67 12.70
N PRO A 146 -2.25 -6.38 13.80
CA PRO A 146 -1.31 -6.56 14.92
C PRO A 146 -0.03 -7.31 14.55
N GLN A 147 -0.03 -8.03 13.43
CA GLN A 147 1.15 -8.72 12.90
C GLN A 147 1.81 -7.96 11.76
N GLY A 148 1.36 -6.74 11.49
CA GLY A 148 1.85 -5.90 10.43
C GLY A 148 3.35 -5.64 10.51
N THR A 149 3.95 -5.53 9.34
CA THR A 149 5.38 -5.22 9.19
C THR A 149 5.57 -3.93 8.42
N ALA A 150 6.61 -3.16 8.78
CA ALA A 150 7.04 -2.00 8.02
C ALA A 150 8.47 -2.16 7.52
N LYS A 151 8.82 -1.41 6.50
CA LYS A 151 10.20 -1.11 6.18
C LYS A 151 10.70 -0.02 7.11
N ARG A 152 11.81 -0.29 7.77
CA ARG A 152 12.59 0.66 8.55
C ARG A 152 13.88 0.94 7.82
N MET A 153 14.09 2.18 7.44
CA MET A 153 15.30 2.60 6.73
C MET A 153 15.99 3.73 7.46
N ILE A 154 17.31 3.76 7.35
CA ILE A 154 18.12 4.94 7.65
C ILE A 154 18.65 5.43 6.31
N ILE A 155 18.38 6.70 6.01
CA ILE A 155 18.83 7.35 4.80
C ILE A 155 19.72 8.54 5.14
N ALA A 156 20.68 8.84 4.25
CA ALA A 156 21.59 9.96 4.41
C ALA A 156 21.72 10.77 3.11
N LYS A 157 21.90 12.09 3.27
CA LYS A 157 22.23 13.01 2.18
C LYS A 157 23.19 14.07 2.73
N GLY A 158 24.45 13.96 2.37
CA GLY A 158 25.51 14.76 2.99
C GLY A 158 25.57 14.54 4.50
N LYS A 159 25.38 15.58 5.30
CA LYS A 159 25.36 15.49 6.77
C LYS A 159 23.98 15.14 7.35
N ALA A 160 22.93 15.24 6.55
CA ALA A 160 21.57 14.94 7.00
C ALA A 160 21.33 13.43 7.06
N ARG A 161 20.78 12.95 8.16
CA ARG A 161 20.33 11.57 8.33
C ARG A 161 18.86 11.55 8.73
N ARG A 162 18.12 10.57 8.25
CA ARG A 162 16.70 10.41 8.56
C ARG A 162 16.36 8.95 8.81
N LEU A 163 15.48 8.72 9.75
CA LEU A 163 14.81 7.47 9.98
C LEU A 163 13.50 7.49 9.19
N VAL A 164 13.26 6.45 8.41
CA VAL A 164 12.05 6.32 7.58
C VAL A 164 11.35 5.03 7.94
N TYR A 165 10.08 5.14 8.29
CA TYR A 165 9.16 4.02 8.37
C TYR A 165 8.15 4.12 7.23
N TYR A 166 7.91 3.00 6.51
CA TYR A 166 6.81 2.95 5.56
C TYR A 166 6.24 1.54 5.42
N TRP A 167 4.97 1.50 5.04
CA TRP A 167 4.24 0.27 4.73
C TRP A 167 3.10 0.55 3.76
N TYR A 168 2.57 -0.50 3.18
CA TYR A 168 1.33 -0.47 2.42
C TYR A 168 0.19 -0.89 3.32
N GLN A 169 -0.92 -0.17 3.24
CA GLN A 169 -2.13 -0.47 4.00
C GLN A 169 -3.30 -0.65 3.04
N SER A 170 -4.02 -1.75 3.19
CA SER A 170 -5.22 -2.02 2.40
C SER A 170 -6.07 -3.08 3.08
N ARG A 171 -7.36 -2.81 3.25
CA ARG A 171 -8.35 -3.77 3.76
C ARG A 171 -7.86 -4.47 5.05
N GLY A 172 -7.52 -3.68 6.06
CA GLY A 172 -7.08 -4.17 7.36
C GLY A 172 -5.69 -4.81 7.39
N ARG A 173 -4.94 -4.85 6.26
CA ARG A 173 -3.59 -5.44 6.19
C ARG A 173 -2.52 -4.37 6.17
N VAL A 174 -1.39 -4.68 6.83
CA VAL A 174 -0.18 -3.86 6.87
C VAL A 174 0.98 -4.66 6.29
N ILE A 175 1.47 -4.23 5.15
CA ILE A 175 2.38 -4.99 4.28
C ILE A 175 3.63 -4.17 4.01
N SER A 176 4.81 -4.74 4.25
CA SER A 176 6.10 -4.09 3.96
C SER A 176 6.75 -4.56 2.65
N GLU A 177 6.34 -5.73 2.14
CA GLU A 177 6.94 -6.34 0.97
C GLU A 177 6.14 -6.07 -0.30
N ASP A 178 6.82 -5.57 -1.35
CA ASP A 178 6.21 -5.22 -2.64
C ASP A 178 5.52 -6.40 -3.30
N TRP A 179 6.13 -7.58 -3.27
CA TRP A 179 5.55 -8.77 -3.87
C TRP A 179 4.25 -9.22 -3.18
N LYS A 180 4.18 -9.11 -1.84
CA LYS A 180 2.96 -9.42 -1.10
C LYS A 180 1.85 -8.44 -1.46
N LYS A 181 2.19 -7.14 -1.57
CA LYS A 181 1.23 -6.12 -2.03
C LYS A 181 0.64 -6.51 -3.38
N ILE A 182 1.46 -6.90 -4.36
CA ILE A 182 1.01 -7.29 -5.70
C ILE A 182 0.07 -8.49 -5.64
N VAL A 183 0.43 -9.53 -4.87
CA VAL A 183 -0.42 -10.72 -4.67
C VAL A 183 -1.77 -10.34 -4.07
N TYR A 184 -1.78 -9.51 -3.02
CA TYR A 184 -3.04 -9.09 -2.39
C TYR A 184 -3.89 -8.21 -3.30
N VAL A 185 -3.31 -7.32 -4.09
CA VAL A 185 -4.04 -6.52 -5.09
C VAL A 185 -4.72 -7.45 -6.10
N GLY A 186 -4.03 -8.48 -6.59
CA GLY A 186 -4.61 -9.48 -7.49
C GLY A 186 -5.75 -10.28 -6.85
N LEU A 187 -5.55 -10.77 -5.62
CA LEU A 187 -6.58 -11.51 -4.88
C LEU A 187 -7.82 -10.63 -4.58
N ASP A 188 -7.62 -9.40 -4.15
CA ASP A 188 -8.71 -8.48 -3.84
C ASP A 188 -9.46 -8.06 -5.10
N ARG A 189 -8.76 -7.92 -6.23
CA ARG A 189 -9.40 -7.73 -7.53
C ARG A 189 -10.28 -8.92 -7.88
N ALA A 190 -9.75 -10.12 -7.73
CA ALA A 190 -10.45 -11.35 -8.07
C ALA A 190 -11.65 -11.66 -7.14
N LEU A 191 -11.56 -11.35 -5.85
CA LEU A 191 -12.56 -11.72 -4.87
C LEU A 191 -13.51 -10.59 -4.47
N ARG A 192 -13.08 -9.35 -4.55
CA ARG A 192 -13.80 -8.18 -4.00
C ARG A 192 -14.04 -7.08 -5.03
N GLN A 193 -13.46 -7.17 -6.22
CA GLN A 193 -13.44 -6.11 -7.24
C GLN A 193 -12.81 -4.79 -6.71
N ARG A 194 -11.91 -4.88 -5.74
CA ARG A 194 -11.22 -3.73 -5.14
C ARG A 194 -9.72 -3.85 -5.38
N THR A 195 -9.08 -2.72 -5.68
CA THR A 195 -7.62 -2.62 -5.83
C THR A 195 -7.05 -1.38 -5.14
N ASP A 196 -7.89 -0.66 -4.40
CA ASP A 196 -7.48 0.51 -3.64
C ASP A 196 -6.45 0.15 -2.56
N GLY A 197 -5.71 1.15 -2.11
CA GLY A 197 -4.73 0.99 -1.05
C GLY A 197 -3.92 2.25 -0.83
N SER A 198 -3.14 2.27 0.22
CA SER A 198 -2.36 3.44 0.61
C SER A 198 -0.91 3.08 0.93
N LEU A 199 -0.03 4.05 0.70
CA LEU A 199 1.31 4.10 1.26
C LEU A 199 1.33 5.04 2.44
N ILE A 200 1.74 4.56 3.59
CA ILE A 200 1.97 5.36 4.79
C ILE A 200 3.48 5.48 5.00
N ARG A 201 3.98 6.70 5.19
CA ARG A 201 5.40 6.95 5.41
C ARG A 201 5.61 8.03 6.47
N PHE A 202 6.45 7.73 7.43
CA PHE A 202 6.99 8.66 8.42
C PHE A 202 8.46 8.90 8.11
N THR A 203 8.88 10.16 8.10
CA THR A 203 10.28 10.54 7.88
C THR A 203 10.72 11.46 9.01
N ILE A 204 11.64 10.98 9.84
CA ILE A 204 12.05 11.60 11.08
C ILE A 204 13.53 11.99 10.98
N PRO A 205 13.94 13.24 11.25
CA PRO A 205 15.34 13.59 11.33
C PRO A 205 16.08 12.82 12.42
N ILE A 206 17.33 12.43 12.16
CA ILE A 206 18.25 11.88 13.15
C ILE A 206 19.27 12.98 13.47
N GLU A 207 19.04 13.68 14.58
CA GLU A 207 19.93 14.75 15.04
C GLU A 207 21.05 14.16 15.91
N ARG A 208 22.26 14.67 15.74
CA ARG A 208 23.46 14.28 16.55
C ARG A 208 23.68 12.76 16.63
N ASN A 209 23.28 12.01 15.60
CA ASN A 209 23.30 10.53 15.57
C ASN A 209 22.42 9.85 16.64
N ASP A 210 21.47 10.55 17.23
CA ASP A 210 20.54 10.00 18.21
C ASP A 210 19.31 9.38 17.52
N GLU A 211 19.45 8.12 17.11
CA GLU A 211 18.35 7.34 16.53
C GLU A 211 17.25 7.04 17.57
N GLN A 212 17.60 6.93 18.85
CA GLN A 212 16.65 6.58 19.90
C GLN A 212 15.60 7.67 20.09
N THR A 213 15.99 8.93 20.02
CA THR A 213 15.04 10.05 20.08
C THR A 213 14.12 10.05 18.86
N SER A 214 14.63 9.75 17.66
CA SER A 214 13.80 9.61 16.46
C SER A 214 12.81 8.44 16.57
N GLU A 215 13.22 7.32 17.16
CA GLU A 215 12.33 6.18 17.44
C GLU A 215 11.22 6.55 18.45
N ARG A 216 11.57 7.27 19.53
CA ARG A 216 10.57 7.75 20.51
C ARG A 216 9.56 8.67 19.85
N ALA A 217 10.03 9.62 19.04
CA ALA A 217 9.17 10.56 18.32
C ALA A 217 8.21 9.84 17.35
N PHE A 218 8.69 8.80 16.64
CA PHE A 218 7.85 7.95 15.81
C PHE A 218 6.78 7.23 16.64
N ARG A 219 7.17 6.59 17.75
CA ARG A 219 6.25 5.86 18.64
C ARG A 219 5.23 6.77 19.35
N ASP A 220 5.55 8.04 19.49
CA ASP A 220 4.65 9.03 20.07
C ASP A 220 3.63 9.56 19.05
N LEU A 221 4.06 9.91 17.82
CA LEU A 221 3.17 10.46 16.79
C LEU A 221 2.32 9.38 16.08
N ALA A 222 2.95 8.23 15.74
CA ALA A 222 2.31 7.25 14.86
C ALA A 222 0.96 6.72 15.38
N PRO A 223 0.75 6.40 16.69
CA PRO A 223 -0.54 5.97 17.19
C PRO A 223 -1.66 6.98 16.95
N ARG A 224 -1.36 8.28 17.08
CA ARG A 224 -2.32 9.37 16.89
C ARG A 224 -2.78 9.48 15.44
N VAL A 225 -1.84 9.38 14.52
CA VAL A 225 -2.15 9.37 13.07
C VAL A 225 -2.95 8.11 12.73
N LEU A 226 -2.49 6.94 13.19
CA LEU A 226 -3.10 5.65 12.85
C LEU A 226 -4.52 5.50 13.38
N ALA A 227 -4.84 6.07 14.53
CA ALA A 227 -6.20 6.05 15.09
C ALA A 227 -7.24 6.73 14.18
N LEU A 228 -6.81 7.67 13.35
CA LEU A 228 -7.69 8.40 12.44
C LEU A 228 -7.74 7.79 11.03
N LEU A 229 -6.73 7.04 10.63
CA LEU A 229 -6.60 6.52 9.27
C LEU A 229 -7.78 5.68 8.77
N PRO A 230 -8.53 4.90 9.59
CA PRO A 230 -9.65 4.10 9.08
C PRO A 230 -10.75 4.92 8.37
N ALA A 231 -10.91 6.20 8.71
CA ALA A 231 -11.85 7.08 8.01
C ALA A 231 -11.36 7.48 6.60
N TYR A 232 -10.06 7.43 6.35
CA TYR A 232 -9.40 7.88 5.11
C TYR A 232 -8.86 6.72 4.27
N VAL A 233 -8.54 5.61 4.90
CA VAL A 233 -8.01 4.37 4.29
C VAL A 233 -8.91 3.21 4.72
N PRO A 234 -10.02 2.99 4.03
CA PRO A 234 -11.05 2.03 4.44
C PRO A 234 -10.60 0.57 4.27
N ASP A 235 -11.13 -0.28 5.11
CA ASP A 235 -10.96 -1.74 5.10
C ASP A 235 -11.79 -2.46 4.04
#